data_4b800555263040afa2d0e625e6d05505
#
_entry.id   4b800555263040afa2d0e625e6d05505
#
_cell.length_a   1.000
_cell.length_b   1.000
_cell.length_c   1.000
_cell.angle_alpha   90.00
_cell.angle_beta   90.00
_cell.angle_gamma   90.00
#
_symmetry.space_group_name_H-M   'P 1'
#
loop_
_entity.id
_entity.type
_entity.pdbx_description
1 polymer ?
#
loop_
_entity_poly.entity_id
_entity_poly.type
_entity_poly.pdbx_seq_one_letter_code
_entity_poly.pdbx_strand_id
1 'polypeptide(L)'
;MGGYTAIVEKMLEGSDVLLNTDYYEFRKENPDIAAKTVYTGMLDQYFDYRYGVLEYRSVRFETEKLDMENYQGNAVVNYTEREVPYTRIIEHKHFEYGTQPVTVISREYPSEWKLGEEPYYPVNDAKNETVAEKYRALAAAEKNVIFGGRLG
;
A
#
# COMPACT_ATOMS: atom_id res chain seq x y z
N MET A 1 9.28 7.37 -21.93
CA MET A 1 8.00 7.37 -21.21
C MET A 1 8.32 7.49 -19.72
N GLY A 2 7.54 8.23 -18.93
CA GLY A 2 7.88 8.53 -17.51
C GLY A 2 7.37 7.52 -16.50
N GLY A 3 7.08 6.30 -16.90
CA GLY A 3 6.54 5.26 -16.00
C GLY A 3 5.18 5.61 -15.38
N TYR A 4 4.78 4.88 -14.35
CA TYR A 4 3.51 5.13 -13.64
C TYR A 4 3.51 6.44 -12.85
N THR A 5 4.67 6.92 -12.40
CA THR A 5 4.81 8.18 -11.67
C THR A 5 4.28 9.34 -12.48
N ALA A 6 4.59 9.42 -13.78
CA ALA A 6 4.11 10.48 -14.65
C ALA A 6 2.57 10.53 -14.80
N ILE A 7 1.89 9.36 -14.66
CA ILE A 7 0.43 9.30 -14.64
C ILE A 7 -0.11 9.95 -13.36
N VAL A 8 0.49 9.60 -12.21
CA VAL A 8 0.09 10.17 -10.92
C VAL A 8 0.36 11.66 -10.86
N GLU A 9 1.52 12.12 -11.31
CA GLU A 9 1.85 13.54 -11.41
C GLU A 9 0.80 14.31 -12.22
N LYS A 10 0.41 13.75 -13.38
CA LYS A 10 -0.62 14.37 -14.22
C LYS A 10 -2.01 14.38 -13.58
N MET A 11 -2.35 13.36 -12.79
CA MET A 11 -3.61 13.33 -12.04
C MET A 11 -3.66 14.35 -10.90
N LEU A 12 -2.49 14.73 -10.38
CA LEU A 12 -2.34 15.69 -9.28
C LEU A 12 -2.13 17.14 -9.76
N GLU A 13 -2.11 17.39 -11.08
CA GLU A 13 -1.99 18.75 -11.61
C GLU A 13 -3.08 19.68 -11.02
N GLY A 14 -2.65 20.80 -10.46
CA GLY A 14 -3.52 21.79 -9.81
C GLY A 14 -3.87 21.47 -8.36
N SER A 15 -3.25 20.44 -7.77
CA SER A 15 -3.35 20.11 -6.35
C SER A 15 -2.04 20.41 -5.63
N ASP A 16 -2.13 20.84 -4.37
CA ASP A 16 -0.95 20.94 -3.50
C ASP A 16 -0.59 19.55 -2.98
N VAL A 17 0.65 19.12 -3.21
CA VAL A 17 1.15 17.80 -2.81
C VAL A 17 2.21 17.98 -1.73
N LEU A 18 1.94 17.44 -0.55
CA LEU A 18 2.87 17.45 0.59
C LEU A 18 3.45 16.05 0.76
N LEU A 19 4.72 15.88 0.37
CA LEU A 19 5.47 14.63 0.56
C LEU A 19 6.14 14.61 1.93
N ASN A 20 6.44 13.42 2.44
CA ASN A 20 7.08 13.20 3.75
C ASN A 20 6.35 13.91 4.91
N THR A 21 5.03 13.98 4.80
CA THR A 21 4.16 14.67 5.76
C THR A 21 3.26 13.65 6.44
N ASP A 22 3.38 13.53 7.76
CA ASP A 22 2.46 12.71 8.55
C ASP A 22 1.10 13.41 8.62
N TYR A 23 0.04 12.68 8.27
CA TYR A 23 -1.33 13.22 8.24
C TYR A 23 -1.81 13.69 9.61
N TYR A 24 -1.50 12.96 10.67
CA TYR A 24 -2.02 13.27 12.01
C TYR A 24 -1.33 14.50 12.60
N GLU A 25 -0.02 14.64 12.39
CA GLU A 25 0.71 15.84 12.81
C GLU A 25 0.27 17.05 11.99
N PHE A 26 0.17 16.90 10.68
CA PHE A 26 -0.30 17.97 9.79
C PHE A 26 -1.72 18.44 10.15
N ARG A 27 -2.64 17.51 10.42
CA ARG A 27 -4.03 17.83 10.81
C ARG A 27 -4.11 18.57 12.15
N LYS A 28 -3.27 18.23 13.14
CA LYS A 28 -3.22 18.94 14.42
C LYS A 28 -2.87 20.41 14.24
N GLU A 29 -1.91 20.69 13.37
CA GLU A 29 -1.47 22.05 13.08
C GLU A 29 -2.42 22.83 12.17
N ASN A 30 -3.22 22.11 11.36
CA ASN A 30 -4.11 22.68 10.34
C ASN A 30 -5.53 22.09 10.43
N PRO A 31 -6.28 22.27 11.54
CA PRO A 31 -7.56 21.59 11.76
C PRO A 31 -8.65 21.96 10.76
N ASP A 32 -8.60 23.18 10.20
CA ASP A 32 -9.63 23.76 9.32
C ASP A 32 -9.18 23.85 7.86
N ILE A 33 -8.13 23.14 7.46
CA ILE A 33 -7.54 23.28 6.12
C ILE A 33 -8.48 22.83 5.00
N ALA A 34 -9.43 21.94 5.27
CA ALA A 34 -10.34 21.40 4.27
C ALA A 34 -11.76 21.27 4.80
N ALA A 35 -12.74 21.60 3.96
CA ALA A 35 -14.16 21.39 4.27
C ALA A 35 -14.52 19.88 4.34
N LYS A 36 -13.81 19.04 3.59
CA LYS A 36 -13.93 17.57 3.61
C LYS A 36 -12.59 16.92 3.45
N THR A 37 -12.39 15.80 4.14
CA THR A 37 -11.20 14.95 4.05
C THR A 37 -11.57 13.62 3.41
N VAL A 38 -10.79 13.17 2.44
CA VAL A 38 -10.81 11.78 1.98
C VAL A 38 -9.64 11.06 2.65
N TYR A 39 -9.97 10.16 3.56
CA TYR A 39 -8.97 9.41 4.31
C TYR A 39 -8.83 7.99 3.75
N THR A 40 -7.60 7.59 3.39
CA THR A 40 -7.30 6.30 2.77
C THR A 40 -6.34 5.44 3.58
N GLY A 41 -6.00 5.88 4.80
CA GLY A 41 -5.18 5.13 5.75
C GLY A 41 -5.95 4.04 6.50
N MET A 42 -5.32 3.48 7.53
CA MET A 42 -5.92 2.44 8.35
C MET A 42 -7.10 2.98 9.16
N LEU A 43 -8.24 2.30 9.08
CA LEU A 43 -9.48 2.73 9.72
C LEU A 43 -9.38 2.75 11.25
N ASP A 44 -8.74 1.76 11.84
CA ASP A 44 -8.51 1.66 13.29
C ASP A 44 -7.54 2.73 13.81
N GLN A 45 -6.52 3.08 13.03
CA GLN A 45 -5.57 4.15 13.36
C GLN A 45 -6.26 5.50 13.40
N TYR A 46 -7.21 5.77 12.50
CA TYR A 46 -7.95 7.02 12.50
C TYR A 46 -8.71 7.26 13.83
N PHE A 47 -9.16 6.19 14.47
CA PHE A 47 -9.87 6.22 15.75
C PHE A 47 -9.00 5.82 16.95
N ASP A 48 -7.68 6.03 16.87
CA ASP A 48 -6.72 5.78 17.95
C ASP A 48 -6.82 4.35 18.52
N TYR A 49 -7.08 3.37 17.67
CA TYR A 49 -7.19 1.94 18.02
C TYR A 49 -8.20 1.64 19.14
N ARG A 50 -9.25 2.46 19.29
CA ARG A 50 -10.25 2.42 20.38
C ARG A 50 -10.85 1.04 20.63
N TYR A 51 -11.04 0.24 19.59
CA TYR A 51 -11.61 -1.11 19.66
C TYR A 51 -10.56 -2.21 19.46
N GLY A 52 -9.31 -1.85 19.49
CA GLY A 52 -8.18 -2.73 19.20
C GLY A 52 -7.67 -2.61 17.78
N VAL A 53 -6.50 -3.20 17.54
CA VAL A 53 -5.81 -3.14 16.25
C VAL A 53 -6.46 -4.15 15.29
N LEU A 54 -6.73 -3.72 14.06
CA LEU A 54 -7.07 -4.60 12.95
C LEU A 54 -5.80 -5.27 12.42
N GLU A 55 -5.93 -6.49 11.95
CA GLU A 55 -4.82 -7.25 11.42
C GLU A 55 -4.70 -7.05 9.91
N TYR A 56 -3.48 -6.94 9.44
CA TYR A 56 -3.15 -6.77 8.02
C TYR A 56 -2.18 -7.84 7.56
N ARG A 57 -2.07 -8.02 6.26
CA ARG A 57 -0.99 -8.77 5.62
C ARG A 57 0.01 -7.80 5.08
N SER A 58 1.28 -8.18 5.14
CA SER A 58 2.38 -7.44 4.56
C SER A 58 3.16 -8.31 3.58
N VAL A 59 4.06 -7.69 2.86
CA VAL A 59 5.01 -8.38 2.00
C VAL A 59 6.41 -7.79 2.23
N ARG A 60 7.43 -8.62 2.08
CA ARG A 60 8.82 -8.15 2.01
C ARG A 60 9.40 -8.50 0.65
N PHE A 61 10.31 -7.67 0.20
CA PHE A 61 10.98 -7.84 -1.08
C PHE A 61 12.46 -8.13 -0.87
N GLU A 62 12.98 -9.09 -1.64
CA GLU A 62 14.39 -9.31 -1.81
C GLU A 62 14.75 -8.94 -3.24
N THR A 63 15.53 -7.87 -3.39
CA THR A 63 15.91 -7.32 -4.70
C THR A 63 17.36 -7.67 -5.01
N GLU A 64 17.58 -8.19 -6.21
CA GLU A 64 18.88 -8.66 -6.69
C GLU A 64 19.15 -8.14 -8.10
N LYS A 65 20.37 -7.66 -8.33
CA LYS A 65 20.89 -7.36 -9.67
C LYS A 65 21.61 -8.56 -10.23
N LEU A 66 21.21 -8.99 -11.41
CA LEU A 66 21.78 -10.13 -12.12
C LEU A 66 22.56 -9.67 -13.35
N ASP A 67 23.73 -10.26 -13.57
CA ASP A 67 24.56 -10.03 -14.75
C ASP A 67 24.10 -10.95 -15.91
N MET A 68 22.86 -10.69 -16.33
CA MET A 68 22.22 -11.37 -17.48
C MET A 68 21.18 -10.44 -18.09
N GLU A 69 20.96 -10.59 -19.40
CA GLU A 69 20.05 -9.73 -20.14
C GLU A 69 18.59 -9.96 -19.75
N ASN A 70 18.21 -11.21 -19.49
CA ASN A 70 16.83 -11.60 -19.28
C ASN A 70 16.77 -12.77 -18.28
N TYR A 71 15.96 -12.66 -17.25
CA TYR A 71 15.76 -13.70 -16.24
C TYR A 71 14.53 -14.58 -16.55
N GLN A 72 13.37 -13.96 -16.73
CA GLN A 72 12.10 -14.69 -16.91
C GLN A 72 11.30 -14.29 -18.17
N GLY A 73 11.73 -13.27 -18.90
CA GLY A 73 11.11 -12.84 -20.15
C GLY A 73 9.77 -12.10 -19.99
N ASN A 74 9.38 -11.79 -18.76
CA ASN A 74 8.14 -11.10 -18.44
C ASN A 74 8.32 -10.23 -17.20
N ALA A 75 7.51 -9.15 -17.10
CA ALA A 75 7.59 -8.22 -15.96
C ALA A 75 7.23 -8.90 -14.64
N VAL A 76 6.24 -9.78 -14.61
CA VAL A 76 5.76 -10.45 -13.40
C VAL A 76 5.43 -11.91 -13.68
N VAL A 77 5.97 -12.80 -12.86
CA VAL A 77 5.58 -14.22 -12.82
C VAL A 77 5.12 -14.56 -11.41
N ASN A 78 3.92 -15.11 -11.27
CA ASN A 78 3.37 -15.58 -10.01
C ASN A 78 3.67 -17.07 -9.82
N TYR A 79 3.94 -17.45 -8.58
CA TYR A 79 4.20 -18.84 -8.16
C TYR A 79 3.09 -19.30 -7.24
N THR A 80 2.53 -20.47 -7.51
CA THR A 80 1.44 -21.07 -6.74
C THR A 80 1.87 -22.36 -6.06
N GLU A 81 3.07 -22.84 -6.36
CA GLU A 81 3.64 -24.07 -5.80
C GLU A 81 3.95 -23.87 -4.31
N ARG A 82 3.57 -24.86 -3.51
CA ARG A 82 3.75 -24.81 -2.06
C ARG A 82 5.22 -24.79 -1.63
N GLU A 83 6.09 -25.36 -2.43
CA GLU A 83 7.52 -25.46 -2.18
C GLU A 83 8.26 -24.18 -2.48
N VAL A 84 7.65 -23.25 -3.22
CA VAL A 84 8.23 -21.94 -3.54
C VAL A 84 7.89 -20.96 -2.43
N PRO A 85 8.88 -20.36 -1.75
CA PRO A 85 8.64 -19.53 -0.57
C PRO A 85 8.19 -18.10 -0.88
N TYR A 86 8.21 -17.69 -2.13
CA TYR A 86 7.77 -16.37 -2.59
C TYR A 86 6.54 -16.49 -3.49
N THR A 87 5.73 -15.45 -3.52
CA THR A 87 4.47 -15.42 -4.28
C THR A 87 4.67 -14.96 -5.72
N ARG A 88 5.72 -14.16 -5.96
CA ARG A 88 6.05 -13.69 -7.31
C ARG A 88 7.50 -13.27 -7.46
N ILE A 89 7.94 -13.22 -8.72
CA ILE A 89 9.15 -12.52 -9.11
C ILE A 89 8.76 -11.38 -10.05
N ILE A 90 9.33 -10.22 -9.79
CA ILE A 90 9.19 -9.02 -10.61
C ILE A 90 10.53 -8.81 -11.32
N GLU A 91 10.56 -8.78 -12.64
CA GLU A 91 11.71 -8.37 -13.43
C GLU A 91 11.47 -6.96 -13.98
N HIS A 92 12.09 -5.97 -13.32
CA HIS A 92 11.70 -4.56 -13.43
C HIS A 92 11.86 -3.99 -14.84
N LYS A 93 12.88 -4.38 -15.60
CA LYS A 93 13.12 -3.85 -16.94
C LYS A 93 11.97 -4.01 -17.93
N HIS A 94 11.17 -5.08 -17.77
CA HIS A 94 10.10 -5.39 -18.71
C HIS A 94 8.89 -4.44 -18.60
N PHE A 95 8.73 -3.69 -17.50
CA PHE A 95 7.69 -2.66 -17.40
C PHE A 95 7.89 -1.51 -18.39
N GLU A 96 9.16 -1.22 -18.76
CA GLU A 96 9.51 -0.13 -19.66
C GLU A 96 10.25 -0.63 -20.91
N TYR A 97 10.16 -1.92 -21.22
CA TYR A 97 10.81 -2.55 -22.38
C TYR A 97 12.33 -2.31 -22.43
N GLY A 98 12.98 -2.33 -21.26
CA GLY A 98 14.42 -2.09 -21.12
C GLY A 98 15.25 -3.15 -21.85
N THR A 99 16.34 -2.69 -22.49
CA THR A 99 17.26 -3.54 -23.30
C THR A 99 18.68 -3.61 -22.74
N GLN A 100 18.90 -3.13 -21.52
CA GLN A 100 20.19 -3.16 -20.85
C GLN A 100 20.69 -4.61 -20.65
N PRO A 101 22.05 -4.85 -20.67
CA PRO A 101 22.62 -6.19 -20.60
C PRO A 101 22.51 -6.85 -19.21
N VAL A 102 22.05 -6.09 -18.21
CA VAL A 102 21.81 -6.58 -16.84
C VAL A 102 20.34 -6.48 -16.52
N THR A 103 19.85 -7.28 -15.57
CA THR A 103 18.49 -7.19 -15.07
C THR A 103 18.44 -7.07 -13.56
N VAL A 104 17.32 -6.52 -13.04
CA VAL A 104 17.02 -6.46 -11.62
C VAL A 104 15.72 -7.21 -11.40
N ILE A 105 15.75 -8.14 -10.46
CA ILE A 105 14.58 -8.88 -10.02
C ILE A 105 14.25 -8.57 -8.56
N SER A 106 12.97 -8.63 -8.21
CA SER A 106 12.52 -8.62 -6.83
C SER A 106 11.65 -9.85 -6.57
N ARG A 107 12.02 -10.64 -5.55
CA ARG A 107 11.19 -11.74 -5.04
C ARG A 107 10.29 -11.19 -3.94
N GLU A 108 8.98 -11.39 -4.05
CA GLU A 108 7.98 -10.98 -3.07
C GLU A 108 7.65 -12.15 -2.15
N TYR A 109 7.90 -11.98 -0.86
CA TYR A 109 7.58 -12.96 0.16
C TYR A 109 6.39 -12.48 0.99
N PRO A 110 5.42 -13.35 1.32
CA PRO A 110 4.40 -13.01 2.30
C PRO A 110 5.05 -12.76 3.66
N SER A 111 4.56 -11.78 4.38
CA SER A 111 5.03 -11.41 5.71
C SER A 111 3.84 -11.12 6.63
N GLU A 112 3.97 -11.49 7.89
CA GLU A 112 3.05 -11.03 8.93
C GLU A 112 3.27 -9.53 9.16
N TRP A 113 2.18 -8.79 9.20
CA TRP A 113 2.22 -7.38 9.52
C TRP A 113 2.35 -7.15 11.02
N LYS A 114 3.09 -6.12 11.40
CA LYS A 114 3.19 -5.62 12.78
C LYS A 114 2.87 -4.14 12.82
N LEU A 115 2.35 -3.68 13.94
CA LEU A 115 2.06 -2.26 14.14
C LEU A 115 3.32 -1.41 13.91
N GLY A 116 3.20 -0.41 13.03
CA GLY A 116 4.31 0.45 12.59
C GLY A 116 4.95 0.02 11.28
N GLU A 117 4.61 -1.16 10.75
CA GLU A 117 4.98 -1.59 9.40
C GLU A 117 3.91 -1.18 8.38
N GLU A 118 4.25 -1.18 7.10
CA GLU A 118 3.31 -0.84 6.04
C GLU A 118 2.28 -1.96 5.82
N PRO A 119 0.97 -1.67 5.96
CA PRO A 119 -0.08 -2.64 5.69
C PRO A 119 -0.38 -2.72 4.19
N TYR A 120 -0.50 -3.93 3.65
CA TYR A 120 -0.85 -4.13 2.24
C TYR A 120 -2.31 -4.53 2.03
N TYR A 121 -2.82 -5.44 2.85
CA TYR A 121 -4.19 -5.96 2.74
C TYR A 121 -4.78 -6.22 4.12
N PRO A 122 -6.07 -5.88 4.37
CA PRO A 122 -6.75 -6.28 5.60
C PRO A 122 -6.93 -7.80 5.67
N VAL A 123 -6.88 -8.35 6.88
CA VAL A 123 -7.25 -9.74 7.13
C VAL A 123 -8.76 -9.83 7.33
N ASN A 124 -9.44 -10.45 6.37
CA ASN A 124 -10.90 -10.59 6.36
C ASN A 124 -11.31 -11.92 7.02
N ASP A 125 -11.19 -12.00 8.33
CA ASP A 125 -11.73 -13.11 9.14
C ASP A 125 -12.81 -12.63 10.10
N ALA A 126 -13.53 -13.56 10.74
CA ALA A 126 -14.65 -13.24 11.62
C ALA A 126 -14.24 -12.38 12.84
N LYS A 127 -13.01 -12.54 13.33
CA LYS A 127 -12.46 -11.76 14.44
C LYS A 127 -12.27 -10.29 14.02
N ASN A 128 -11.57 -10.08 12.91
CA ASN A 128 -11.30 -8.75 12.39
C ASN A 128 -12.57 -8.05 11.91
N GLU A 129 -13.51 -8.79 11.28
CA GLU A 129 -14.80 -8.25 10.84
C GLU A 129 -15.62 -7.69 12.01
N THR A 130 -15.68 -8.40 13.14
CA THR A 130 -16.37 -7.92 14.35
C THR A 130 -15.80 -6.58 14.86
N VAL A 131 -14.49 -6.39 14.76
CA VAL A 131 -13.84 -5.14 15.15
C VAL A 131 -14.06 -4.06 14.09
N ALA A 132 -13.93 -4.42 12.82
CA ALA A 132 -14.12 -3.51 11.69
C ALA A 132 -15.54 -2.92 11.63
N GLU A 133 -16.57 -3.70 11.93
CA GLU A 133 -17.96 -3.21 12.02
C GLU A 133 -18.12 -2.07 13.05
N LYS A 134 -17.43 -2.16 14.20
CA LYS A 134 -17.47 -1.09 15.21
C LYS A 134 -16.81 0.19 14.68
N TYR A 135 -15.68 0.06 13.96
CA TYR A 135 -15.03 1.22 13.34
C TYR A 135 -15.85 1.81 12.20
N ARG A 136 -16.48 0.98 11.37
CA ARG A 136 -17.40 1.46 10.31
C ARG A 136 -18.58 2.24 10.89
N ALA A 137 -19.10 1.83 12.05
CA ALA A 137 -20.14 2.58 12.75
C ALA A 137 -19.66 3.97 13.21
N LEU A 138 -18.42 4.10 13.69
CA LEU A 138 -17.82 5.40 13.99
C LEU A 138 -17.60 6.22 12.72
N ALA A 139 -17.06 5.61 11.67
CA ALA A 139 -16.82 6.26 10.39
C ALA A 139 -18.10 6.82 9.76
N ALA A 140 -19.22 6.10 9.87
CA ALA A 140 -20.52 6.55 9.38
C ALA A 140 -21.06 7.78 10.15
N ALA A 141 -20.60 8.04 11.36
CA ALA A 141 -20.96 9.21 12.15
C ALA A 141 -20.14 10.47 11.80
N GLU A 142 -19.01 10.31 11.12
CA GLU A 142 -18.14 11.40 10.69
C GLU A 142 -18.80 12.19 9.54
N LYS A 143 -19.04 13.49 9.74
CA LYS A 143 -19.74 14.31 8.74
C LYS A 143 -18.86 14.85 7.62
N ASN A 144 -17.58 15.09 7.93
CA ASN A 144 -16.63 15.78 7.05
C ASN A 144 -15.50 14.87 6.59
N VAL A 145 -15.57 13.57 6.89
CA VAL A 145 -14.56 12.60 6.47
C VAL A 145 -15.22 11.52 5.62
N ILE A 146 -14.60 11.22 4.50
CA ILE A 146 -14.95 10.11 3.61
C ILE A 146 -13.85 9.07 3.77
N PHE A 147 -14.19 7.92 4.30
CA PHE A 147 -13.27 6.79 4.39
C PHE A 147 -13.30 5.98 3.11
N GLY A 148 -12.16 5.53 2.66
CA GLY A 148 -12.04 4.75 1.44
C GLY A 148 -10.63 4.23 1.21
N GLY A 149 -10.41 3.64 0.04
CA GLY A 149 -9.15 3.01 -0.28
C GLY A 149 -9.10 1.55 0.15
N ARG A 150 -7.90 0.98 0.17
CA ARG A 150 -7.69 -0.44 0.48
C ARG A 150 -7.78 -0.77 1.97
N LEU A 151 -7.50 0.20 2.82
CA LEU A 151 -7.38 0.04 4.27
C LEU A 151 -8.55 0.68 5.06
N GLY A 152 -9.47 1.35 4.37
CA GLY A 152 -10.62 2.04 4.93
C GLY A 152 -11.94 1.29 4.80
#